data_77367a601b66a37847e9f507887eddfc
#
_entry.id   77367a601b66a37847e9f507887eddfc
#
_cell.length_a   1.000
_cell.length_b   1.000
_cell.length_c   1.000
_cell.angle_alpha   90.00
_cell.angle_beta   90.00
_cell.angle_gamma   90.00
#
_symmetry.space_group_name_H-M   'P 1'
#
loop_
_entity.id
_entity.type
_entity.pdbx_description
1 polymer ?
#
loop_
_entity_poly.entity_id
_entity_poly.type
_entity_poly.pdbx_seq_one_letter_code
_entity_poly.pdbx_strand_id
1 'polypeptide(L)'
;MDAQLIARWQFGITTIYHFFFVPITIALSMLVAVMQTIWVKTSNDRYLKLTKFYGNLFLINFALGVVTGIVQEFQFGMNWSEYSRFVGDIFGAPLALEALIAFFLESTFIGLWIFGWDRLPKKVHLATIYLTAFGTMISAVFILAANSWMQNPVGASYNPQTRRAELTDFGAVLTNPVLKATLLHQLSACYVVAGAIIAATAFWHLSKVANGRRTTAITDAGEVEDARTWRWATKFGAWVLIAAGAVTMISADYQGKVMTDVQPMKMASAEGAYYKTSDFSLLTIGKLDGSQEIFAIKIPGLLGFLGNGKWGSTIEGINNLKNVDLNEYTYRRKDGTQTSLQSSYAEVLRGHIAKNGIKLQPNIPVTYWSFRIMITLGMIAMAAGLVMLIWLARDRNPRHMRWLTLVLVLVPLCPLFANSFGWLFTEMGRQPWIVAGVLPTTEAVSPGVSAASVFTSVAVYTLIYGALAVVEVGLFFKAIRKGLPDVTPATTDKDEDAPLSFAY
;
A
#
# COMPACT_ATOMS: atom_id res chain seq x y z
N MET A 1 1.59 -28.97 -11.91
CA MET A 1 1.58 -27.47 -11.96
C MET A 1 2.95 -27.01 -12.37
N ASP A 2 3.05 -25.99 -13.17
CA ASP A 2 4.31 -25.40 -13.60
C ASP A 2 4.95 -24.67 -12.39
N ALA A 3 6.28 -24.82 -12.20
CA ALA A 3 7.05 -24.17 -11.13
C ALA A 3 6.91 -22.65 -11.17
N GLN A 4 6.85 -22.06 -12.35
CA GLN A 4 6.64 -20.63 -12.57
C GLN A 4 5.28 -20.15 -12.00
N LEU A 5 4.21 -20.88 -12.27
CA LEU A 5 2.88 -20.51 -11.75
C LEU A 5 2.85 -20.53 -10.22
N ILE A 6 3.47 -21.55 -9.60
CA ILE A 6 3.54 -21.67 -8.14
C ILE A 6 4.40 -20.55 -7.56
N ALA A 7 5.55 -20.21 -8.18
CA ALA A 7 6.40 -19.08 -7.75
C ALA A 7 5.67 -17.74 -7.80
N ARG A 8 4.82 -17.52 -8.81
CA ARG A 8 3.97 -16.31 -8.89
C ARG A 8 2.95 -16.25 -7.76
N TRP A 9 2.29 -17.37 -7.45
CA TRP A 9 1.37 -17.45 -6.31
C TRP A 9 2.09 -17.19 -4.98
N GLN A 10 3.29 -17.76 -4.81
CA GLN A 10 4.08 -17.52 -3.60
C GLN A 10 4.40 -16.04 -3.43
N PHE A 11 4.94 -15.40 -4.47
CA PHE A 11 5.25 -13.98 -4.42
C PHE A 11 3.99 -13.14 -4.15
N GLY A 12 2.87 -13.45 -4.81
CA GLY A 12 1.61 -12.76 -4.60
C GLY A 12 1.08 -12.87 -3.16
N ILE A 13 1.09 -14.07 -2.59
CA ILE A 13 0.62 -14.32 -1.20
C ILE A 13 1.51 -13.58 -0.21
N THR A 14 2.84 -13.72 -0.32
CA THR A 14 3.78 -13.11 0.62
C THR A 14 3.75 -11.59 0.56
N THR A 15 3.69 -11.02 -0.65
CA THR A 15 3.65 -9.56 -0.83
C THR A 15 2.32 -8.97 -0.38
N ILE A 16 1.18 -9.57 -0.72
CA ILE A 16 -0.13 -9.07 -0.27
C ILE A 16 -0.19 -9.09 1.26
N TYR A 17 0.29 -10.16 1.89
CA TYR A 17 0.29 -10.24 3.36
C TYR A 17 1.18 -9.17 3.98
N HIS A 18 2.43 -9.03 3.52
CA HIS A 18 3.33 -7.96 3.99
C HIS A 18 2.71 -6.56 3.77
N PHE A 19 2.01 -6.37 2.68
CA PHE A 19 1.40 -5.09 2.35
C PHE A 19 0.23 -4.66 3.25
N PHE A 20 -0.31 -5.55 4.09
CA PHE A 20 -1.24 -5.14 5.16
C PHE A 20 -0.56 -4.29 6.24
N PHE A 21 0.73 -4.53 6.53
CA PHE A 21 1.47 -3.83 7.59
C PHE A 21 1.97 -2.45 7.14
N VAL A 22 2.40 -2.34 5.90
CA VAL A 22 3.07 -1.15 5.36
C VAL A 22 2.22 0.12 5.47
N PRO A 23 0.96 0.17 5.01
CA PRO A 23 0.12 1.36 5.11
C PRO A 23 -0.14 1.79 6.55
N ILE A 24 -0.33 0.82 7.45
CA ILE A 24 -0.55 1.10 8.87
C ILE A 24 0.71 1.70 9.48
N THR A 25 1.88 1.10 9.25
CA THR A 25 3.16 1.58 9.78
C THR A 25 3.45 3.01 9.36
N ILE A 26 3.39 3.30 8.06
CA ILE A 26 3.75 4.62 7.50
C ILE A 26 2.86 5.72 8.08
N ALA A 27 1.54 5.54 8.03
CA ALA A 27 0.66 6.63 8.39
C ALA A 27 0.40 6.71 9.91
N LEU A 28 0.30 5.57 10.61
CA LEU A 28 0.00 5.58 12.03
C LEU A 28 1.18 6.13 12.85
N SER A 29 2.44 5.87 12.47
CA SER A 29 3.62 6.48 13.12
C SER A 29 3.55 8.00 13.09
N MET A 30 3.24 8.60 11.94
CA MET A 30 3.11 10.05 11.80
C MET A 30 1.92 10.59 12.58
N LEU A 31 0.75 9.92 12.56
CA LEU A 31 -0.42 10.37 13.30
C LEU A 31 -0.22 10.27 14.82
N VAL A 32 0.52 9.28 15.28
CA VAL A 32 0.98 9.19 16.69
C VAL A 32 1.91 10.34 17.02
N ALA A 33 2.86 10.69 16.14
CA ALA A 33 3.74 11.86 16.31
C ALA A 33 2.94 13.17 16.41
N VAL A 34 1.88 13.33 15.61
CA VAL A 34 0.97 14.47 15.67
C VAL A 34 0.22 14.52 17.02
N MET A 35 -0.32 13.39 17.50
CA MET A 35 -0.97 13.32 18.80
C MET A 35 0.00 13.66 19.93
N GLN A 36 1.23 13.13 19.88
CA GLN A 36 2.28 13.46 20.85
C GLN A 36 2.68 14.93 20.79
N THR A 37 2.71 15.55 19.60
CA THR A 37 2.96 16.99 19.46
C THR A 37 1.91 17.82 20.19
N ILE A 38 0.64 17.46 20.05
CA ILE A 38 -0.45 18.14 20.73
C ILE A 38 -0.29 17.99 22.26
N TRP A 39 0.05 16.79 22.74
CA TRP A 39 0.34 16.58 24.16
C TRP A 39 1.52 17.44 24.63
N VAL A 40 2.65 17.45 23.94
CA VAL A 40 3.85 18.24 24.32
C VAL A 40 3.54 19.74 24.39
N LYS A 41 2.67 20.24 23.48
CA LYS A 41 2.27 21.67 23.44
C LYS A 41 1.23 22.03 24.47
N THR A 42 0.30 21.15 24.77
CA THR A 42 -0.87 21.45 25.62
C THR A 42 -0.76 20.93 27.04
N SER A 43 0.15 19.98 27.28
CA SER A 43 0.28 19.22 28.55
C SER A 43 -1.04 18.54 28.97
N ASN A 44 -1.95 18.27 28.03
CA ASN A 44 -3.22 17.65 28.33
C ASN A 44 -3.13 16.14 28.17
N ASP A 45 -3.34 15.39 29.25
CA ASP A 45 -3.13 13.95 29.35
C ASP A 45 -4.00 13.10 28.42
N ARG A 46 -5.15 13.63 27.94
CA ARG A 46 -5.96 12.91 26.95
C ARG A 46 -5.18 12.61 25.67
N TYR A 47 -4.29 13.52 25.25
CA TYR A 47 -3.47 13.31 24.06
C TYR A 47 -2.31 12.35 24.34
N LEU A 48 -1.80 12.29 25.57
CA LEU A 48 -0.84 11.27 25.99
C LEU A 48 -1.48 9.88 25.99
N LYS A 49 -2.70 9.75 26.54
CA LYS A 49 -3.47 8.49 26.51
C LYS A 49 -3.67 8.00 25.06
N LEU A 50 -4.06 8.89 24.14
CA LEU A 50 -4.20 8.56 22.71
C LEU A 50 -2.87 8.18 22.06
N THR A 51 -1.81 8.93 22.35
CA THR A 51 -0.45 8.63 21.84
C THR A 51 -0.01 7.22 22.25
N LYS A 52 -0.17 6.87 23.53
CA LYS A 52 0.17 5.54 24.05
C LYS A 52 -0.75 4.45 23.47
N PHE A 53 -2.03 4.71 23.34
CA PHE A 53 -2.99 3.74 22.78
C PHE A 53 -2.71 3.43 21.32
N TYR A 54 -2.62 4.43 20.45
CA TYR A 54 -2.33 4.23 19.03
C TYR A 54 -0.87 3.88 18.79
N GLY A 55 0.04 4.35 19.63
CA GLY A 55 1.44 3.94 19.64
C GLY A 55 1.61 2.44 19.88
N ASN A 56 0.84 1.86 20.80
CA ASN A 56 0.86 0.41 21.01
C ASN A 56 0.36 -0.37 19.76
N LEU A 57 -0.70 0.09 19.10
CA LEU A 57 -1.16 -0.51 17.84
C LEU A 57 -0.09 -0.39 16.75
N PHE A 58 0.57 0.76 16.65
CA PHE A 58 1.69 0.97 15.75
C PHE A 58 2.83 -0.03 16.02
N LEU A 59 3.24 -0.22 17.28
CA LEU A 59 4.33 -1.13 17.65
C LEU A 59 4.02 -2.59 17.34
N ILE A 60 2.79 -3.06 17.60
CA ILE A 60 2.36 -4.42 17.25
C ILE A 60 2.48 -4.61 15.74
N ASN A 61 1.96 -3.69 14.95
CA ASN A 61 2.00 -3.74 13.50
C ASN A 61 3.42 -3.66 12.96
N PHE A 62 4.25 -2.75 13.48
CA PHE A 62 5.64 -2.58 13.05
C PHE A 62 6.46 -3.86 13.25
N ALA A 63 6.38 -4.48 14.43
CA ALA A 63 7.14 -5.69 14.73
C ALA A 63 6.84 -6.83 13.75
N LEU A 64 5.56 -7.04 13.42
CA LEU A 64 5.13 -8.07 12.49
C LEU A 64 5.45 -7.69 11.03
N GLY A 65 5.36 -6.40 10.71
CA GLY A 65 5.74 -5.85 9.41
C GLY A 65 7.21 -6.11 9.07
N VAL A 66 8.12 -5.92 10.04
CA VAL A 66 9.56 -6.20 9.86
C VAL A 66 9.80 -7.68 9.55
N VAL A 67 9.20 -8.61 10.31
CA VAL A 67 9.34 -10.05 10.08
C VAL A 67 8.89 -10.44 8.67
N THR A 68 7.75 -9.94 8.24
CA THR A 68 7.19 -10.26 6.91
C THR A 68 7.96 -9.58 5.78
N GLY A 69 8.57 -8.42 6.02
CA GLY A 69 9.45 -7.72 5.08
C GLY A 69 10.73 -8.51 4.80
N ILE A 70 11.38 -9.04 5.84
CA ILE A 70 12.57 -9.89 5.69
C ILE A 70 12.27 -11.10 4.81
N VAL A 71 11.12 -11.76 5.02
CA VAL A 71 10.71 -12.89 4.17
C VAL A 71 10.53 -12.46 2.71
N GLN A 72 10.03 -11.24 2.46
CA GLN A 72 9.86 -10.71 1.11
C GLN A 72 11.20 -10.57 0.38
N GLU A 73 12.25 -10.11 1.06
CA GLU A 73 13.60 -10.01 0.48
C GLU A 73 14.15 -11.36 0.03
N PHE A 74 13.95 -12.42 0.83
CA PHE A 74 14.41 -13.76 0.47
C PHE A 74 13.77 -14.33 -0.80
N GLN A 75 12.57 -13.87 -1.19
CA GLN A 75 11.89 -14.34 -2.41
C GLN A 75 12.73 -14.11 -3.68
N PHE A 76 13.46 -12.99 -3.75
CA PHE A 76 14.27 -12.63 -4.90
C PHE A 76 15.40 -13.64 -5.16
N GLY A 77 16.07 -14.12 -4.11
CA GLY A 77 17.14 -15.11 -4.21
C GLY A 77 16.65 -16.54 -4.42
N MET A 78 15.44 -16.87 -3.96
CA MET A 78 14.90 -18.23 -4.02
C MET A 78 14.32 -18.57 -5.39
N ASN A 79 13.24 -17.94 -5.79
CA ASN A 79 12.47 -18.33 -6.97
C ASN A 79 12.65 -17.39 -8.16
N TRP A 80 13.31 -16.24 -7.97
CA TRP A 80 13.43 -15.17 -8.96
C TRP A 80 14.89 -14.80 -9.25
N SER A 81 15.81 -15.78 -9.25
CA SER A 81 17.25 -15.54 -9.40
C SER A 81 17.62 -14.93 -10.75
N GLU A 82 16.95 -15.31 -11.85
CA GLU A 82 17.22 -14.71 -13.16
C GLU A 82 16.76 -13.25 -13.21
N TYR A 83 15.64 -12.93 -12.59
CA TYR A 83 15.24 -11.53 -12.39
C TYR A 83 16.29 -10.76 -11.59
N SER A 84 16.69 -11.28 -10.42
CA SER A 84 17.70 -10.64 -9.54
C SER A 84 19.04 -10.46 -10.25
N ARG A 85 19.46 -11.45 -11.06
CA ARG A 85 20.66 -11.36 -11.89
C ARG A 85 20.55 -10.27 -12.94
N PHE A 86 19.39 -10.19 -13.61
CA PHE A 86 19.18 -9.24 -14.71
C PHE A 86 19.13 -7.78 -14.23
N VAL A 87 18.46 -7.50 -13.09
CA VAL A 87 18.24 -6.14 -12.59
C VAL A 87 19.12 -5.75 -11.40
N GLY A 88 20.06 -6.63 -10.99
CA GLY A 88 20.81 -6.47 -9.73
C GLY A 88 21.57 -5.15 -9.60
N ASP A 89 22.08 -4.61 -10.69
CA ASP A 89 22.78 -3.33 -10.70
C ASP A 89 21.84 -2.14 -10.41
N ILE A 90 20.59 -2.23 -10.84
CA ILE A 90 19.60 -1.15 -10.68
C ILE A 90 18.84 -1.28 -9.36
N PHE A 91 18.45 -2.50 -9.01
CA PHE A 91 17.71 -2.78 -7.78
C PHE A 91 18.58 -2.69 -6.52
N GLY A 92 19.86 -3.04 -6.64
CA GLY A 92 20.79 -3.06 -5.50
C GLY A 92 20.95 -1.71 -4.84
N ALA A 93 21.00 -0.62 -5.62
CA ALA A 93 21.18 0.72 -5.07
C ALA A 93 19.98 1.20 -4.22
N PRO A 94 18.72 1.18 -4.68
CA PRO A 94 17.56 1.52 -3.84
C PRO A 94 17.42 0.65 -2.59
N LEU A 95 17.60 -0.68 -2.71
CA LEU A 95 17.47 -1.60 -1.57
C LEU A 95 18.60 -1.40 -0.54
N ALA A 96 19.84 -1.16 -0.99
CA ALA A 96 20.94 -0.84 -0.09
C ALA A 96 20.71 0.48 0.66
N LEU A 97 20.22 1.51 -0.02
CA LEU A 97 19.89 2.79 0.61
C LEU A 97 18.70 2.67 1.56
N GLU A 98 17.72 1.85 1.24
CA GLU A 98 16.62 1.54 2.15
C GLU A 98 17.14 0.91 3.44
N ALA A 99 17.95 -0.14 3.35
CA ALA A 99 18.52 -0.81 4.52
C ALA A 99 19.43 0.11 5.35
N LEU A 100 20.33 0.87 4.70
CA LEU A 100 21.32 1.69 5.37
C LEU A 100 20.76 2.99 5.94
N ILE A 101 19.77 3.59 5.30
CA ILE A 101 19.23 4.90 5.72
C ILE A 101 17.89 4.71 6.41
N ALA A 102 16.91 4.15 5.69
CA ALA A 102 15.54 4.09 6.19
C ALA A 102 15.40 3.15 7.37
N PHE A 103 15.79 1.87 7.23
CA PHE A 103 15.65 0.88 8.30
C PHE A 103 16.53 1.19 9.51
N PHE A 104 17.73 1.79 9.32
CA PHE A 104 18.56 2.25 10.43
C PHE A 104 17.86 3.37 11.21
N LEU A 105 17.24 4.34 10.53
CA LEU A 105 16.45 5.38 11.19
C LEU A 105 15.28 4.76 11.96
N GLU A 106 14.52 3.88 11.33
CA GLU A 106 13.37 3.23 11.94
C GLU A 106 13.78 2.46 13.20
N SER A 107 14.73 1.53 13.09
CA SER A 107 15.13 0.65 14.19
C SER A 107 15.76 1.40 15.36
N THR A 108 16.59 2.40 15.08
CA THR A 108 17.24 3.20 16.12
C THR A 108 16.24 4.07 16.86
N PHE A 109 15.43 4.84 16.12
CA PHE A 109 14.56 5.82 16.75
C PHE A 109 13.28 5.25 17.33
N ILE A 110 12.78 4.11 16.83
CA ILE A 110 11.69 3.39 17.50
C ILE A 110 12.15 2.82 18.85
N GLY A 111 13.37 2.32 18.94
CA GLY A 111 13.96 1.87 20.20
C GLY A 111 14.06 3.02 21.21
N LEU A 112 14.56 4.18 20.78
CA LEU A 112 14.61 5.39 21.62
C LEU A 112 13.21 5.88 22.02
N TRP A 113 12.21 5.74 21.14
CA TRP A 113 10.83 6.11 21.47
C TRP A 113 10.21 5.17 22.49
N ILE A 114 10.42 3.86 22.38
CA ILE A 114 9.90 2.85 23.32
C ILE A 114 10.49 3.05 24.71
N PHE A 115 11.81 3.18 24.81
CA PHE A 115 12.53 3.18 26.09
C PHE A 115 12.83 4.59 26.63
N GLY A 116 12.44 5.64 25.90
CA GLY A 116 12.78 7.02 26.21
C GLY A 116 11.77 7.81 27.03
N TRP A 117 10.57 7.25 27.34
CA TRP A 117 9.46 7.98 27.98
C TRP A 117 9.86 8.71 29.26
N ASP A 118 10.58 8.05 30.14
CA ASP A 118 11.01 8.61 31.42
C ASP A 118 12.50 9.03 31.44
N ARG A 119 13.20 8.87 30.32
CA ARG A 119 14.65 9.12 30.21
C ARG A 119 14.99 10.34 29.33
N LEU A 120 14.14 10.65 28.36
CA LEU A 120 14.38 11.73 27.40
C LEU A 120 13.52 12.95 27.69
N PRO A 121 14.05 14.16 27.49
CA PRO A 121 13.22 15.36 27.52
C PRO A 121 12.08 15.26 26.51
N LYS A 122 10.86 15.72 26.87
CA LYS A 122 9.62 15.59 26.06
C LYS A 122 9.81 15.96 24.58
N LYS A 123 10.59 17.02 24.27
CA LYS A 123 10.85 17.47 22.89
C LYS A 123 11.77 16.51 22.14
N VAL A 124 12.80 15.96 22.80
CA VAL A 124 13.72 15.00 22.22
C VAL A 124 12.99 13.69 21.97
N HIS A 125 12.20 13.22 22.94
CA HIS A 125 11.35 12.04 22.79
C HIS A 125 10.33 12.19 21.64
N LEU A 126 9.75 13.39 21.46
CA LEU A 126 8.89 13.67 20.31
C LEU A 126 9.65 13.57 18.99
N ALA A 127 10.92 14.05 18.94
CA ALA A 127 11.73 13.97 17.73
C ALA A 127 11.98 12.51 17.31
N THR A 128 12.10 11.55 18.25
CA THR A 128 12.34 10.15 17.92
C THR A 128 11.20 9.53 17.11
N ILE A 129 9.95 9.77 17.46
CA ILE A 129 8.82 9.25 16.69
C ILE A 129 8.69 9.92 15.31
N TYR A 130 9.02 11.21 15.18
CA TYR A 130 9.09 11.86 13.88
C TYR A 130 10.19 11.26 12.99
N LEU A 131 11.37 10.98 13.57
CA LEU A 131 12.46 10.35 12.81
C LEU A 131 12.12 8.92 12.41
N THR A 132 11.43 8.15 13.27
CA THR A 132 10.86 6.85 12.90
C THR A 132 9.87 6.98 11.73
N ALA A 133 8.90 7.89 11.84
CA ALA A 133 7.90 8.11 10.79
C ALA A 133 8.52 8.60 9.47
N PHE A 134 9.59 9.38 9.55
CA PHE A 134 10.34 9.82 8.38
C PHE A 134 11.11 8.67 7.74
N GLY A 135 11.70 7.78 8.55
CA GLY A 135 12.33 6.54 8.09
C GLY A 135 11.36 5.68 7.28
N THR A 136 10.16 5.43 7.80
CA THR A 136 9.13 4.64 7.09
C THR A 136 8.71 5.26 5.75
N MET A 137 8.66 6.59 5.67
CA MET A 137 8.37 7.28 4.40
C MET A 137 9.54 7.19 3.41
N ILE A 138 10.78 7.29 3.88
CA ILE A 138 11.98 7.12 3.03
C ILE A 138 12.05 5.68 2.49
N SER A 139 11.76 4.67 3.33
CA SER A 139 11.66 3.28 2.90
C SER A 139 10.67 3.14 1.73
N ALA A 140 9.48 3.73 1.86
CA ALA A 140 8.50 3.74 0.79
C ALA A 140 9.03 4.37 -0.51
N VAL A 141 9.84 5.45 -0.44
CA VAL A 141 10.45 6.07 -1.63
C VAL A 141 11.35 5.08 -2.36
N PHE A 142 12.24 4.39 -1.67
CA PHE A 142 13.20 3.48 -2.29
C PHE A 142 12.52 2.24 -2.88
N ILE A 143 11.58 1.62 -2.14
CA ILE A 143 10.83 0.46 -2.64
C ILE A 143 9.95 0.84 -3.84
N LEU A 144 9.27 1.98 -3.79
CA LEU A 144 8.47 2.46 -4.90
C LEU A 144 9.33 2.91 -6.09
N ALA A 145 10.57 3.38 -5.89
CA ALA A 145 11.50 3.68 -6.98
C ALA A 145 11.84 2.40 -7.75
N ALA A 146 12.14 1.31 -7.05
CA ALA A 146 12.40 0.02 -7.64
C ALA A 146 11.16 -0.52 -8.39
N ASN A 147 9.97 -0.50 -7.79
CA ASN A 147 8.74 -0.94 -8.44
C ASN A 147 8.37 -0.06 -9.65
N SER A 148 8.53 1.25 -9.53
CA SER A 148 8.24 2.19 -10.62
C SER A 148 9.19 2.02 -11.79
N TRP A 149 10.44 1.65 -11.52
CA TRP A 149 11.39 1.29 -12.57
C TRP A 149 10.93 0.04 -13.35
N MET A 150 10.41 -0.98 -12.67
CA MET A 150 9.81 -2.13 -13.36
C MET A 150 8.64 -1.74 -14.27
N GLN A 151 7.90 -0.70 -13.93
CA GLN A 151 6.78 -0.18 -14.73
C GLN A 151 7.25 0.67 -15.92
N ASN A 152 8.38 1.40 -15.76
CA ASN A 152 8.95 2.31 -16.74
C ASN A 152 10.48 2.33 -16.59
N PRO A 153 11.23 1.45 -17.28
CA PRO A 153 12.65 1.21 -17.04
C PRO A 153 13.55 2.30 -17.64
N VAL A 154 13.61 3.44 -16.98
CA VAL A 154 14.48 4.60 -17.33
C VAL A 154 15.83 4.51 -16.63
N GLY A 155 16.84 5.23 -17.14
CA GLY A 155 18.16 5.34 -16.52
C GLY A 155 18.97 4.04 -16.52
N ALA A 156 18.70 3.15 -17.48
CA ALA A 156 19.41 1.89 -17.65
C ALA A 156 19.58 1.54 -19.13
N SER A 157 20.58 0.69 -19.44
CA SER A 157 20.80 0.11 -20.76
C SER A 157 21.15 -1.37 -20.66
N TYR A 158 20.91 -2.13 -21.73
CA TYR A 158 21.30 -3.53 -21.79
C TYR A 158 22.76 -3.68 -22.20
N ASN A 159 23.51 -4.46 -21.44
CA ASN A 159 24.87 -4.85 -21.78
C ASN A 159 24.90 -6.31 -22.34
N PRO A 160 25.20 -6.52 -23.64
CA PRO A 160 25.21 -7.86 -24.23
C PRO A 160 26.31 -8.79 -23.67
N GLN A 161 27.43 -8.24 -23.16
CA GLN A 161 28.55 -9.02 -22.62
C GLN A 161 28.17 -9.63 -21.27
N THR A 162 27.58 -8.85 -20.38
CA THR A 162 27.13 -9.29 -19.03
C THR A 162 25.75 -9.92 -19.06
N ARG A 163 24.99 -9.71 -20.15
CA ARG A 163 23.56 -10.08 -20.29
C ARG A 163 22.69 -9.55 -19.17
N ARG A 164 22.94 -8.29 -18.76
CA ARG A 164 22.25 -7.61 -17.65
C ARG A 164 21.78 -6.24 -18.10
N ALA A 165 20.78 -5.74 -17.40
CA ALA A 165 20.48 -4.32 -17.40
C ALA A 165 21.47 -3.63 -16.46
N GLU A 166 22.14 -2.58 -16.93
CA GLU A 166 23.11 -1.80 -16.17
C GLU A 166 22.60 -0.37 -15.94
N LEU A 167 22.84 0.13 -14.75
CA LEU A 167 22.44 1.47 -14.34
C LEU A 167 23.29 2.52 -15.04
N THR A 168 22.65 3.44 -15.76
CA THR A 168 23.34 4.56 -16.45
C THR A 168 23.05 5.92 -15.81
N ASP A 169 21.88 6.06 -15.15
CA ASP A 169 21.47 7.30 -14.50
C ASP A 169 20.53 7.02 -13.32
N PHE A 170 21.08 7.04 -12.11
CA PHE A 170 20.31 6.86 -10.88
C PHE A 170 19.32 8.01 -10.62
N GLY A 171 19.67 9.22 -11.05
CA GLY A 171 18.76 10.37 -10.95
C GLY A 171 17.47 10.16 -11.76
N ALA A 172 17.58 9.56 -12.95
CA ALA A 172 16.42 9.20 -13.76
C ALA A 172 15.51 8.17 -13.07
N VAL A 173 16.08 7.22 -12.33
CA VAL A 173 15.31 6.24 -11.53
C VAL A 173 14.50 6.95 -10.44
N LEU A 174 15.13 7.84 -9.67
CA LEU A 174 14.50 8.60 -8.59
C LEU A 174 13.52 9.70 -9.08
N THR A 175 13.67 10.13 -10.32
CA THR A 175 12.77 11.14 -10.94
C THR A 175 11.78 10.55 -11.91
N ASN A 176 11.65 9.21 -11.94
CA ASN A 176 10.73 8.48 -12.78
C ASN A 176 9.29 9.04 -12.65
N PRO A 177 8.60 9.39 -13.73
CA PRO A 177 7.23 9.91 -13.65
C PRO A 177 6.27 8.94 -12.97
N VAL A 178 6.48 7.63 -13.12
CA VAL A 178 5.68 6.62 -12.42
C VAL A 178 5.91 6.70 -10.92
N LEU A 179 7.17 6.86 -10.46
CA LEU A 179 7.47 7.04 -9.03
C LEU A 179 6.77 8.26 -8.45
N LYS A 180 6.85 9.41 -9.12
CA LYS A 180 6.22 10.66 -8.65
C LYS A 180 4.71 10.50 -8.47
N ALA A 181 4.05 9.87 -9.43
CA ALA A 181 2.62 9.60 -9.38
C ALA A 181 2.25 8.58 -8.30
N THR A 182 2.96 7.46 -8.26
CA THR A 182 2.69 6.36 -7.33
C THR A 182 2.99 6.73 -5.89
N LEU A 183 4.06 7.48 -5.62
CA LEU A 183 4.45 7.87 -4.26
C LEU A 183 3.37 8.71 -3.59
N LEU A 184 2.85 9.74 -4.27
CA LEU A 184 1.79 10.59 -3.73
C LEU A 184 0.50 9.80 -3.50
N HIS A 185 0.13 8.95 -4.46
CA HIS A 185 -1.04 8.09 -4.38
C HIS A 185 -0.93 7.11 -3.21
N GLN A 186 0.19 6.40 -3.11
CA GLN A 186 0.41 5.39 -2.08
C GLN A 186 0.51 5.99 -0.67
N LEU A 187 1.25 7.09 -0.50
CA LEU A 187 1.34 7.74 0.81
C LEU A 187 -0.03 8.24 1.27
N SER A 188 -0.79 8.88 0.40
CA SER A 188 -2.15 9.33 0.78
C SER A 188 -3.07 8.14 1.10
N ALA A 189 -2.99 7.03 0.36
CA ALA A 189 -3.74 5.80 0.64
C ALA A 189 -3.37 5.20 2.01
N CYS A 190 -2.11 5.29 2.45
CA CYS A 190 -1.72 4.90 3.81
C CYS A 190 -2.47 5.70 4.88
N TYR A 191 -2.61 7.02 4.70
CA TYR A 191 -3.37 7.85 5.63
C TYR A 191 -4.88 7.56 5.61
N VAL A 192 -5.44 7.10 4.48
CA VAL A 192 -6.83 6.60 4.43
C VAL A 192 -6.98 5.40 5.36
N VAL A 193 -6.02 4.46 5.35
CA VAL A 193 -6.02 3.29 6.25
C VAL A 193 -5.91 3.69 7.71
N ALA A 194 -4.91 4.49 8.08
CA ALA A 194 -4.71 4.90 9.47
C ALA A 194 -5.86 5.78 10.00
N GLY A 195 -6.40 6.67 9.16
CA GLY A 195 -7.59 7.45 9.48
C GLY A 195 -8.80 6.58 9.78
N ALA A 196 -9.01 5.52 8.97
CA ALA A 196 -10.09 4.56 9.18
C ALA A 196 -9.92 3.76 10.48
N ILE A 197 -8.69 3.31 10.80
CA ILE A 197 -8.37 2.62 12.07
C ILE A 197 -8.67 3.53 13.26
N ILE A 198 -8.18 4.77 13.23
CA ILE A 198 -8.38 5.73 14.32
C ILE A 198 -9.86 6.05 14.48
N ALA A 199 -10.57 6.37 13.39
CA ALA A 199 -11.97 6.73 13.44
C ALA A 199 -12.85 5.58 13.94
N ALA A 200 -12.65 4.35 13.40
CA ALA A 200 -13.47 3.21 13.75
C ALA A 200 -13.26 2.75 15.20
N THR A 201 -12.01 2.65 15.66
CA THR A 201 -11.69 2.25 17.03
C THR A 201 -12.20 3.28 18.05
N ALA A 202 -11.97 4.56 17.77
CA ALA A 202 -12.45 5.64 18.64
C ALA A 202 -13.99 5.72 18.68
N PHE A 203 -14.67 5.56 17.53
CA PHE A 203 -16.12 5.56 17.47
C PHE A 203 -16.74 4.38 18.23
N TRP A 204 -16.08 3.21 18.18
CA TRP A 204 -16.48 2.04 18.94
C TRP A 204 -16.39 2.27 20.45
N HIS A 205 -15.27 2.81 20.96
CA HIS A 205 -15.12 3.16 22.37
C HIS A 205 -16.10 4.24 22.80
N LEU A 206 -16.29 5.28 21.99
CA LEU A 206 -17.28 6.32 22.24
C LEU A 206 -18.69 5.73 22.35
N SER A 207 -19.03 4.74 21.49
CA SER A 207 -20.32 4.07 21.57
C SER A 207 -20.55 3.33 22.88
N LYS A 208 -19.49 2.77 23.46
CA LYS A 208 -19.56 2.09 24.77
C LYS A 208 -19.69 3.09 25.93
N VAL A 209 -18.80 4.06 25.99
CA VAL A 209 -18.76 5.04 27.09
C VAL A 209 -20.04 5.90 27.10
N ALA A 210 -20.37 6.50 25.98
CA ALA A 210 -21.52 7.38 25.88
C ALA A 210 -22.86 6.64 25.76
N ASN A 211 -22.86 5.49 25.12
CA ASN A 211 -24.04 4.64 24.88
C ASN A 211 -25.30 5.40 24.42
N GLY A 212 -25.15 6.25 23.41
CA GLY A 212 -26.22 7.08 22.84
C GLY A 212 -26.51 8.37 23.62
N ARG A 213 -25.95 8.57 24.83
CA ARG A 213 -26.08 9.81 25.60
C ARG A 213 -25.28 10.93 24.97
N ARG A 214 -25.71 12.18 25.12
CA ARG A 214 -24.85 13.34 24.80
C ARG A 214 -23.73 13.43 25.83
N THR A 215 -22.56 13.94 25.43
CA THR A 215 -21.42 14.11 26.34
C THR A 215 -21.80 15.00 27.55
N THR A 216 -22.62 16.01 27.32
CA THR A 216 -23.15 16.92 28.37
C THR A 216 -24.12 16.25 29.31
N ALA A 217 -24.69 15.10 28.98
CA ALA A 217 -25.62 14.35 29.82
C ALA A 217 -24.94 13.22 30.62
N ILE A 218 -23.61 13.04 30.48
CA ILE A 218 -22.82 12.09 31.27
C ILE A 218 -22.44 12.80 32.57
N THR A 219 -22.69 12.16 33.70
CA THR A 219 -22.47 12.76 35.03
C THR A 219 -21.14 12.33 35.68
N ASP A 220 -20.66 11.14 35.36
CA ASP A 220 -19.35 10.66 35.84
C ASP A 220 -18.21 11.42 35.14
N ALA A 221 -17.30 12.01 35.94
CA ALA A 221 -16.23 12.85 35.43
C ALA A 221 -15.21 12.08 34.55
N GLY A 222 -14.93 10.83 34.91
CA GLY A 222 -14.04 9.95 34.12
C GLY A 222 -14.69 9.57 32.80
N GLU A 223 -15.97 9.18 32.80
CA GLU A 223 -16.70 8.88 31.53
C GLU A 223 -16.82 10.12 30.63
N VAL A 224 -17.00 11.32 31.21
CA VAL A 224 -17.04 12.58 30.42
C VAL A 224 -15.73 12.83 29.73
N GLU A 225 -14.59 12.66 30.43
CA GLU A 225 -13.27 12.88 29.83
C GLU A 225 -12.95 11.83 28.79
N ASP A 226 -13.24 10.56 29.03
CA ASP A 226 -13.07 9.49 28.04
C ASP A 226 -13.96 9.69 26.82
N ALA A 227 -15.21 10.08 26.99
CA ALA A 227 -16.11 10.39 25.89
C ALA A 227 -15.60 11.57 25.04
N ARG A 228 -15.08 12.63 25.68
CA ARG A 228 -14.45 13.76 24.98
C ARG A 228 -13.20 13.33 24.20
N THR A 229 -12.37 12.48 24.81
CA THR A 229 -11.14 11.95 24.22
C THR A 229 -11.45 11.10 22.97
N TRP A 230 -12.37 10.14 23.10
CA TRP A 230 -12.76 9.29 21.98
C TRP A 230 -13.51 10.06 20.88
N ARG A 231 -14.31 11.05 21.27
CA ARG A 231 -14.99 11.92 20.30
C ARG A 231 -14.00 12.75 19.49
N TRP A 232 -12.95 13.28 20.14
CA TRP A 232 -11.87 13.98 19.44
C TRP A 232 -11.13 13.04 18.48
N ALA A 233 -10.75 11.86 18.96
CA ALA A 233 -10.02 10.88 18.13
C ALA A 233 -10.86 10.42 16.93
N THR A 234 -12.18 10.20 17.10
CA THR A 234 -13.07 9.88 15.98
C THR A 234 -13.09 10.99 14.94
N LYS A 235 -13.26 12.24 15.36
CA LYS A 235 -13.25 13.39 14.43
C LYS A 235 -11.90 13.53 13.74
N PHE A 236 -10.81 13.41 14.48
CA PHE A 236 -9.46 13.47 13.93
C PHE A 236 -9.24 12.39 12.88
N GLY A 237 -9.51 11.11 13.21
CA GLY A 237 -9.36 10.01 12.26
C GLY A 237 -10.26 10.14 11.03
N ALA A 238 -11.53 10.56 11.21
CA ALA A 238 -12.45 10.75 10.11
C ALA A 238 -12.05 11.90 9.19
N TRP A 239 -11.53 13.01 9.72
CA TRP A 239 -10.98 14.10 8.89
C TRP A 239 -9.72 13.69 8.15
N VAL A 240 -8.80 12.94 8.79
CA VAL A 240 -7.63 12.37 8.11
C VAL A 240 -8.07 11.46 6.97
N LEU A 241 -9.02 10.57 7.22
CA LEU A 241 -9.58 9.65 6.23
C LEU A 241 -10.15 10.39 5.00
N ILE A 242 -10.95 11.43 5.21
CA ILE A 242 -11.57 12.18 4.11
C ILE A 242 -10.54 13.03 3.36
N ALA A 243 -9.69 13.75 4.09
CA ALA A 243 -8.67 14.60 3.47
C ALA A 243 -7.64 13.78 2.66
N ALA A 244 -7.16 12.68 3.25
CA ALA A 244 -6.26 11.76 2.56
C ALA A 244 -6.95 11.09 1.36
N GLY A 245 -8.22 10.69 1.49
CA GLY A 245 -9.00 10.15 0.40
C GLY A 245 -9.16 11.12 -0.77
N ALA A 246 -9.39 12.40 -0.48
CA ALA A 246 -9.44 13.44 -1.52
C ALA A 246 -8.08 13.58 -2.24
N VAL A 247 -6.97 13.57 -1.50
CA VAL A 247 -5.61 13.58 -2.10
C VAL A 247 -5.37 12.32 -2.93
N THR A 248 -5.82 11.16 -2.45
CA THR A 248 -5.72 9.89 -3.18
C THR A 248 -6.49 9.95 -4.50
N MET A 249 -7.68 10.54 -4.54
CA MET A 249 -8.45 10.72 -5.78
C MET A 249 -7.75 11.65 -6.77
N ILE A 250 -7.21 12.78 -6.30
CA ILE A 250 -6.48 13.74 -7.15
C ILE A 250 -5.20 13.08 -7.71
N SER A 251 -4.46 12.38 -6.88
CA SER A 251 -3.24 11.68 -7.31
C SER A 251 -3.53 10.51 -8.24
N ALA A 252 -4.69 9.86 -8.10
CA ALA A 252 -5.14 8.79 -8.98
C ALA A 252 -5.38 9.29 -10.42
N ASP A 253 -5.96 10.48 -10.60
CA ASP A 253 -6.11 11.11 -11.91
C ASP A 253 -4.75 11.35 -12.58
N TYR A 254 -3.78 11.87 -11.83
CA TYR A 254 -2.41 12.05 -12.34
C TYR A 254 -1.75 10.69 -12.67
N GLN A 255 -1.89 9.69 -11.81
CA GLN A 255 -1.34 8.36 -12.04
C GLN A 255 -1.98 7.66 -13.25
N GLY A 256 -3.28 7.85 -13.48
CA GLY A 256 -3.99 7.35 -14.65
C GLY A 256 -3.43 7.91 -15.96
N LYS A 257 -3.12 9.22 -16.00
CA LYS A 257 -2.49 9.87 -17.16
C LYS A 257 -1.09 9.33 -17.42
N VAL A 258 -0.25 9.22 -16.38
CA VAL A 258 1.10 8.64 -16.50
C VAL A 258 1.02 7.18 -16.96
N MET A 259 0.07 6.39 -16.43
CA MET A 259 -0.13 5.00 -16.85
C MET A 259 -0.57 4.91 -18.33
N THR A 260 -1.44 5.82 -18.79
CA THR A 260 -1.86 5.89 -20.19
C THR A 260 -0.67 6.14 -21.11
N ASP A 261 0.26 7.01 -20.68
CA ASP A 261 1.44 7.35 -21.49
C ASP A 261 2.49 6.23 -21.53
N VAL A 262 2.79 5.60 -20.38
CA VAL A 262 3.91 4.63 -20.29
C VAL A 262 3.50 3.18 -20.47
N GLN A 263 2.22 2.83 -20.17
CA GLN A 263 1.69 1.47 -20.22
C GLN A 263 0.27 1.43 -20.84
N PRO A 264 0.10 1.78 -22.11
CA PRO A 264 -1.23 1.90 -22.73
C PRO A 264 -2.06 0.61 -22.66
N MET A 265 -1.45 -0.58 -22.78
CA MET A 265 -2.12 -1.87 -22.66
C MET A 265 -2.69 -2.08 -21.22
N LYS A 266 -1.96 -1.65 -20.20
CA LYS A 266 -2.42 -1.71 -18.80
C LYS A 266 -3.64 -0.82 -18.60
N MET A 267 -3.61 0.41 -19.12
CA MET A 267 -4.75 1.34 -19.07
C MET A 267 -5.96 0.78 -19.80
N ALA A 268 -5.80 0.30 -21.02
CA ALA A 268 -6.89 -0.31 -21.79
C ALA A 268 -7.51 -1.50 -21.05
N SER A 269 -6.69 -2.31 -20.39
CA SER A 269 -7.14 -3.48 -19.60
C SER A 269 -7.86 -3.07 -18.32
N ALA A 270 -7.36 -2.03 -17.62
CA ALA A 270 -7.99 -1.48 -16.41
C ALA A 270 -9.39 -0.92 -16.69
N GLU A 271 -9.57 -0.32 -17.84
CA GLU A 271 -10.84 0.28 -18.24
C GLU A 271 -11.76 -0.68 -19.01
N GLY A 272 -11.27 -1.89 -19.36
CA GLY A 272 -12.03 -2.82 -20.19
C GLY A 272 -12.30 -2.25 -21.59
N ALA A 273 -11.38 -1.42 -22.10
CA ALA A 273 -11.47 -0.80 -23.42
C ALA A 273 -10.96 -1.77 -24.48
N TYR A 274 -11.85 -2.53 -25.08
CA TYR A 274 -11.49 -3.52 -26.10
C TYR A 274 -11.11 -2.88 -27.44
N TYR A 275 -11.67 -1.72 -27.75
CA TYR A 275 -11.39 -0.94 -28.96
C TYR A 275 -11.06 0.50 -28.58
N LYS A 276 -10.51 1.25 -29.52
CA LYS A 276 -10.23 2.68 -29.36
C LYS A 276 -11.50 3.42 -28.95
N THR A 277 -11.46 4.10 -27.81
CA THR A 277 -12.64 4.76 -27.23
C THR A 277 -12.28 5.98 -26.40
N SER A 278 -13.25 6.88 -26.23
CA SER A 278 -13.20 7.99 -25.27
C SER A 278 -14.07 7.75 -24.04
N ASP A 279 -14.85 6.65 -24.03
CA ASP A 279 -15.92 6.43 -23.08
C ASP A 279 -15.45 5.66 -21.85
N PHE A 280 -15.69 6.23 -20.68
CA PHE A 280 -15.38 5.58 -19.40
C PHE A 280 -16.43 4.54 -19.08
N SER A 281 -15.97 3.31 -18.79
CA SER A 281 -16.87 2.24 -18.38
C SER A 281 -17.06 2.23 -16.86
N LEU A 282 -18.27 2.50 -16.39
CA LEU A 282 -18.66 2.27 -15.00
C LEU A 282 -18.66 0.76 -14.68
N LEU A 283 -19.15 -0.04 -15.60
CA LEU A 283 -19.19 -1.49 -15.53
C LEU A 283 -18.98 -2.06 -16.93
N THR A 284 -18.01 -2.96 -17.07
CA THR A 284 -17.83 -3.79 -18.26
C THR A 284 -17.92 -5.26 -17.87
N ILE A 285 -18.76 -6.01 -18.53
CA ILE A 285 -18.80 -7.47 -18.50
C ILE A 285 -18.22 -7.96 -19.81
N GLY A 286 -17.09 -8.64 -19.75
CA GLY A 286 -16.42 -9.22 -20.91
C GLY A 286 -16.40 -10.74 -20.84
N LYS A 287 -15.99 -11.39 -21.92
CA LYS A 287 -15.67 -12.81 -21.90
C LYS A 287 -14.50 -13.10 -20.95
N LEU A 288 -14.52 -14.24 -20.27
CA LEU A 288 -13.48 -14.65 -19.32
C LEU A 288 -12.11 -14.81 -19.98
N ASP A 289 -12.06 -15.09 -21.27
CA ASP A 289 -10.83 -15.17 -22.07
C ASP A 289 -10.28 -13.78 -22.44
N GLY A 290 -10.98 -12.70 -22.09
CA GLY A 290 -10.59 -11.33 -22.40
C GLY A 290 -10.67 -10.97 -23.89
N SER A 291 -11.46 -11.70 -24.68
CA SER A 291 -11.51 -11.50 -26.15
C SER A 291 -12.44 -10.37 -26.58
N GLN A 292 -13.55 -10.14 -25.89
CA GLN A 292 -14.54 -9.12 -26.26
C GLN A 292 -15.41 -8.66 -25.09
N GLU A 293 -15.97 -7.46 -25.23
CA GLU A 293 -17.02 -6.91 -24.38
C GLU A 293 -18.37 -7.60 -24.70
N ILE A 294 -19.11 -7.98 -23.65
CA ILE A 294 -20.48 -8.49 -23.77
C ILE A 294 -21.48 -7.40 -23.46
N PHE A 295 -21.23 -6.63 -22.40
CA PHE A 295 -22.10 -5.56 -21.92
C PHE A 295 -21.27 -4.49 -21.21
N ALA A 296 -21.61 -3.21 -21.38
CA ALA A 296 -21.01 -2.13 -20.61
C ALA A 296 -21.98 -0.98 -20.37
N ILE A 297 -21.82 -0.34 -19.21
CA ILE A 297 -22.46 0.94 -18.88
C ILE A 297 -21.37 1.99 -18.99
N LYS A 298 -21.50 2.93 -19.96
CA LYS A 298 -20.44 3.88 -20.29
C LYS A 298 -20.89 5.33 -20.07
N ILE A 299 -19.94 6.19 -19.67
CA ILE A 299 -20.07 7.65 -19.65
C ILE A 299 -19.28 8.20 -20.83
N PRO A 300 -19.96 8.82 -21.82
CA PRO A 300 -19.30 9.31 -23.03
C PRO A 300 -18.23 10.35 -22.73
N GLY A 301 -17.05 10.22 -23.37
CA GLY A 301 -15.97 11.18 -23.34
C GLY A 301 -15.15 11.27 -22.04
N LEU A 302 -15.61 10.68 -20.93
CA LEU A 302 -14.97 10.81 -19.63
C LEU A 302 -13.60 10.11 -19.58
N LEU A 303 -13.44 8.96 -20.25
CA LEU A 303 -12.16 8.24 -20.28
C LEU A 303 -11.07 9.07 -20.96
N GLY A 304 -11.43 9.83 -22.00
CA GLY A 304 -10.52 10.77 -22.64
C GLY A 304 -10.01 11.82 -21.67
N PHE A 305 -10.85 12.32 -20.78
CA PHE A 305 -10.44 13.26 -19.73
C PHE A 305 -9.52 12.60 -18.69
N LEU A 306 -9.89 11.44 -18.19
CA LEU A 306 -9.11 10.71 -17.17
C LEU A 306 -7.75 10.21 -17.71
N GLY A 307 -7.69 9.75 -18.98
CA GLY A 307 -6.47 9.23 -19.57
C GLY A 307 -5.56 10.27 -20.22
N ASN A 308 -6.14 11.36 -20.76
CA ASN A 308 -5.41 12.34 -21.59
C ASN A 308 -5.56 13.79 -21.12
N GLY A 309 -6.41 14.05 -20.12
CA GLY A 309 -6.74 15.41 -19.67
C GLY A 309 -7.66 16.21 -20.63
N LYS A 310 -8.21 15.56 -21.68
CA LYS A 310 -9.10 16.21 -22.67
C LYS A 310 -10.37 15.41 -22.85
N TRP A 311 -11.51 16.04 -22.61
CA TRP A 311 -12.83 15.41 -22.81
C TRP A 311 -13.01 14.91 -24.25
N GLY A 312 -13.48 13.69 -24.40
CA GLY A 312 -13.74 13.10 -25.72
C GLY A 312 -12.49 12.66 -26.50
N SER A 313 -11.27 12.86 -26.00
CA SER A 313 -10.08 12.30 -26.62
C SER A 313 -10.06 10.78 -26.44
N THR A 314 -9.51 10.07 -27.42
CA THR A 314 -9.52 8.61 -27.43
C THR A 314 -8.24 8.02 -26.80
N ILE A 315 -8.37 6.86 -26.17
CA ILE A 315 -7.28 5.96 -25.83
C ILE A 315 -7.32 4.73 -26.72
N GLU A 316 -6.16 4.09 -26.92
CA GLU A 316 -6.09 2.83 -27.66
C GLU A 316 -6.71 1.70 -26.88
N GLY A 317 -7.38 0.77 -27.59
CA GLY A 317 -7.99 -0.41 -26.99
C GLY A 317 -7.09 -1.64 -27.01
N ILE A 318 -7.48 -2.65 -26.23
CA ILE A 318 -6.76 -3.93 -26.10
C ILE A 318 -6.50 -4.56 -27.47
N ASN A 319 -7.53 -4.60 -28.35
CA ASN A 319 -7.43 -5.23 -29.66
C ASN A 319 -6.54 -4.43 -30.63
N ASN A 320 -6.46 -3.11 -30.47
CA ASN A 320 -5.53 -2.27 -31.24
C ASN A 320 -4.06 -2.52 -30.84
N LEU A 321 -3.83 -2.66 -29.54
CA LEU A 321 -2.47 -2.80 -28.97
C LEU A 321 -1.89 -4.21 -29.08
N LYS A 322 -2.72 -5.26 -29.16
CA LYS A 322 -2.25 -6.66 -29.29
C LYS A 322 -2.00 -7.10 -30.74
N ASN A 323 -2.65 -6.46 -31.72
CA ASN A 323 -2.57 -6.82 -33.14
C ASN A 323 -1.34 -6.14 -33.77
N VAL A 324 -0.16 -6.62 -33.43
CA VAL A 324 1.13 -6.15 -33.92
C VAL A 324 1.93 -7.30 -34.50
N ASP A 325 2.79 -7.04 -35.48
CA ASP A 325 3.73 -8.05 -35.96
C ASP A 325 4.76 -8.36 -34.87
N LEU A 326 4.77 -9.61 -34.40
CA LEU A 326 5.67 -10.03 -33.31
C LEU A 326 7.14 -10.04 -33.74
N ASN A 327 7.43 -10.16 -35.05
CA ASN A 327 8.80 -10.11 -35.57
C ASN A 327 9.38 -8.70 -35.55
N GLU A 328 8.53 -7.68 -35.64
CA GLU A 328 8.87 -6.26 -35.53
C GLU A 328 8.52 -5.65 -34.19
N TYR A 329 8.03 -6.48 -33.25
CA TYR A 329 7.54 -5.99 -31.97
C TYR A 329 8.60 -5.20 -31.22
N THR A 330 8.20 -4.01 -30.80
CA THR A 330 8.94 -3.19 -29.85
C THR A 330 7.93 -2.57 -28.88
N TYR A 331 8.25 -2.60 -27.59
CA TYR A 331 7.43 -1.91 -26.61
C TYR A 331 7.51 -0.40 -26.86
N ARG A 332 6.35 0.25 -26.95
CA ARG A 332 6.27 1.71 -27.17
C ARG A 332 5.35 2.36 -26.17
N ARG A 333 5.74 3.53 -25.73
CA ARG A 333 4.88 4.46 -25.01
C ARG A 333 3.82 5.01 -25.99
N LYS A 334 2.83 5.73 -25.44
CA LYS A 334 1.76 6.34 -26.23
C LYS A 334 2.29 7.31 -27.32
N ASP A 335 3.36 8.04 -27.02
CA ASP A 335 4.03 8.96 -27.96
C ASP A 335 4.94 8.25 -28.99
N GLY A 336 5.00 6.93 -28.97
CA GLY A 336 5.86 6.11 -29.81
C GLY A 336 7.29 5.98 -29.34
N THR A 337 7.68 6.62 -28.22
CA THR A 337 9.05 6.54 -27.69
C THR A 337 9.31 5.27 -26.89
N GLN A 338 10.58 5.01 -26.61
CA GLN A 338 11.09 3.90 -25.80
C GLN A 338 12.13 4.40 -24.81
N THR A 339 12.36 3.65 -23.76
CA THR A 339 13.55 3.87 -22.91
C THR A 339 14.80 3.27 -23.58
N SER A 340 15.98 3.73 -23.17
CA SER A 340 17.26 3.18 -23.67
C SER A 340 17.35 1.67 -23.45
N LEU A 341 16.87 1.17 -22.30
CA LEU A 341 16.84 -0.26 -22.02
C LEU A 341 15.88 -1.02 -22.95
N GLN A 342 14.68 -0.49 -23.20
CA GLN A 342 13.71 -1.12 -24.09
C GLN A 342 14.24 -1.21 -25.53
N SER A 343 14.91 -0.17 -26.03
CA SER A 343 15.46 -0.16 -27.38
C SER A 343 16.70 -1.09 -27.50
N SER A 344 17.62 -1.07 -26.53
CA SER A 344 18.82 -1.92 -26.54
C SER A 344 18.52 -3.42 -26.35
N TYR A 345 17.39 -3.75 -25.71
CA TYR A 345 16.95 -5.14 -25.47
C TYR A 345 15.97 -5.66 -26.52
N ALA A 346 15.54 -4.87 -27.48
CA ALA A 346 14.43 -5.18 -28.40
C ALA A 346 14.65 -6.47 -29.20
N GLU A 347 15.89 -6.75 -29.67
CA GLU A 347 16.22 -7.94 -30.41
C GLU A 347 16.11 -9.21 -29.55
N VAL A 348 16.68 -9.17 -28.35
CA VAL A 348 16.59 -10.27 -27.38
C VAL A 348 15.14 -10.55 -27.01
N LEU A 349 14.34 -9.48 -26.81
CA LEU A 349 12.92 -9.58 -26.50
C LEU A 349 12.15 -10.30 -27.62
N ARG A 350 12.38 -9.97 -28.89
CA ARG A 350 11.75 -10.67 -30.02
C ARG A 350 12.06 -12.17 -30.01
N GLY A 351 13.30 -12.53 -29.68
CA GLY A 351 13.70 -13.93 -29.52
C GLY A 351 12.91 -14.64 -28.42
N HIS A 352 12.70 -14.00 -27.26
CA HIS A 352 11.89 -14.55 -26.17
C HIS A 352 10.41 -14.69 -26.55
N ILE A 353 9.84 -13.69 -27.24
CA ILE A 353 8.45 -13.73 -27.70
C ILE A 353 8.23 -14.89 -28.68
N ALA A 354 9.12 -15.02 -29.67
CA ALA A 354 9.05 -16.09 -30.67
C ALA A 354 9.19 -17.48 -30.04
N LYS A 355 10.15 -17.66 -29.13
CA LYS A 355 10.40 -18.93 -28.43
C LYS A 355 9.23 -19.37 -27.53
N ASN A 356 8.61 -18.46 -26.79
CA ASN A 356 7.66 -18.79 -25.72
C ASN A 356 6.20 -18.51 -26.09
N GLY A 357 5.90 -17.99 -27.27
CA GLY A 357 4.53 -17.64 -27.67
C GLY A 357 3.85 -16.65 -26.75
N ILE A 358 4.57 -15.63 -26.29
CA ILE A 358 4.11 -14.69 -25.25
C ILE A 358 2.92 -13.89 -25.76
N LYS A 359 1.82 -13.92 -25.03
CA LYS A 359 0.65 -13.05 -25.27
C LYS A 359 0.92 -11.67 -24.69
N LEU A 360 0.83 -10.62 -25.50
CA LEU A 360 1.16 -9.23 -25.12
C LEU A 360 0.14 -8.58 -24.18
N GLN A 361 -0.98 -9.23 -23.91
CA GLN A 361 -2.04 -8.71 -23.02
C GLN A 361 -1.97 -9.35 -21.64
N PRO A 362 -2.29 -8.58 -20.56
CA PRO A 362 -2.43 -9.12 -19.21
C PRO A 362 -3.69 -9.98 -19.09
N ASN A 363 -3.91 -10.54 -17.88
CA ASN A 363 -5.19 -11.15 -17.54
C ASN A 363 -6.26 -10.04 -17.36
N ILE A 364 -7.07 -9.82 -18.39
CA ILE A 364 -8.03 -8.71 -18.43
C ILE A 364 -9.03 -8.76 -17.26
N PRO A 365 -9.72 -9.88 -16.94
CA PRO A 365 -10.63 -9.94 -15.81
C PRO A 365 -9.98 -9.55 -14.48
N VAL A 366 -8.78 -10.07 -14.19
CA VAL A 366 -8.08 -9.75 -12.93
C VAL A 366 -7.68 -8.27 -12.89
N THR A 367 -7.14 -7.74 -13.98
CA THR A 367 -6.73 -6.33 -14.06
C THR A 367 -7.91 -5.39 -13.90
N TYR A 368 -9.01 -5.66 -14.60
CA TYR A 368 -10.23 -4.85 -14.56
C TYR A 368 -10.88 -4.86 -13.16
N TRP A 369 -11.15 -6.05 -12.61
CA TRP A 369 -11.88 -6.16 -11.34
C TRP A 369 -11.06 -5.70 -10.14
N SER A 370 -9.75 -5.95 -10.11
CA SER A 370 -8.90 -5.43 -9.04
C SER A 370 -8.89 -3.90 -9.03
N PHE A 371 -8.85 -3.26 -10.18
CA PHE A 371 -8.95 -1.81 -10.29
C PHE A 371 -10.29 -1.26 -9.78
N ARG A 372 -11.41 -1.87 -10.19
CA ARG A 372 -12.77 -1.47 -9.75
C ARG A 372 -13.00 -1.69 -8.26
N ILE A 373 -12.57 -2.83 -7.71
CA ILE A 373 -12.69 -3.14 -6.28
C ILE A 373 -11.86 -2.16 -5.45
N MET A 374 -10.63 -1.83 -5.87
CA MET A 374 -9.79 -0.83 -5.22
C MET A 374 -10.54 0.51 -5.05
N ILE A 375 -11.09 1.03 -6.13
CA ILE A 375 -11.84 2.31 -6.12
C ILE A 375 -13.05 2.21 -5.20
N THR A 376 -13.85 1.16 -5.35
CA THR A 376 -15.11 0.99 -4.61
C THR A 376 -14.85 0.92 -3.10
N LEU A 377 -13.87 0.14 -2.66
CA LEU A 377 -13.53 0.01 -1.25
C LEU A 377 -12.98 1.32 -0.66
N GLY A 378 -12.19 2.07 -1.44
CA GLY A 378 -11.72 3.40 -1.04
C GLY A 378 -12.88 4.39 -0.83
N MET A 379 -13.84 4.41 -1.75
CA MET A 379 -15.04 5.25 -1.66
C MET A 379 -15.93 4.87 -0.47
N ILE A 380 -16.10 3.57 -0.19
CA ILE A 380 -16.85 3.09 0.99
C ILE A 380 -16.19 3.58 2.28
N ALA A 381 -14.87 3.51 2.38
CA ALA A 381 -14.14 4.01 3.54
C ALA A 381 -14.36 5.52 3.76
N MET A 382 -14.25 6.32 2.70
CA MET A 382 -14.50 7.76 2.77
C MET A 382 -15.95 8.07 3.18
N ALA A 383 -16.91 7.36 2.63
CA ALA A 383 -18.32 7.51 2.99
C ALA A 383 -18.57 7.18 4.48
N ALA A 384 -17.92 6.13 5.00
CA ALA A 384 -18.00 5.77 6.41
C ALA A 384 -17.44 6.90 7.31
N GLY A 385 -16.30 7.50 6.93
CA GLY A 385 -15.74 8.66 7.64
C GLY A 385 -16.70 9.86 7.67
N LEU A 386 -17.33 10.15 6.54
CA LEU A 386 -18.33 11.22 6.44
C LEU A 386 -19.56 10.93 7.32
N VAL A 387 -20.07 9.71 7.29
CA VAL A 387 -21.18 9.28 8.16
C VAL A 387 -20.84 9.45 9.63
N MET A 388 -19.63 9.08 10.06
CA MET A 388 -19.19 9.29 11.44
C MET A 388 -19.16 10.77 11.83
N LEU A 389 -18.67 11.67 10.96
CA LEU A 389 -18.68 13.12 11.21
C LEU A 389 -20.08 13.68 11.32
N ILE A 390 -20.98 13.30 10.40
CA ILE A 390 -22.39 13.73 10.42
C ILE A 390 -23.07 13.23 11.70
N TRP A 391 -22.79 11.98 12.10
CA TRP A 391 -23.35 11.42 13.34
C TRP A 391 -22.91 12.20 14.57
N LEU A 392 -21.65 12.59 14.63
CA LEU A 392 -21.09 13.36 15.73
C LEU A 392 -21.47 14.85 15.70
N ALA A 393 -22.17 15.32 14.66
CA ALA A 393 -22.68 16.67 14.65
C ALA A 393 -23.68 16.88 15.79
N ARG A 394 -23.73 18.12 16.32
CA ARG A 394 -24.69 18.51 17.38
C ARG A 394 -24.63 17.63 18.64
N ASP A 395 -23.43 17.21 19.06
CA ASP A 395 -23.17 16.41 20.27
C ASP A 395 -23.92 15.06 20.35
N ARG A 396 -24.27 14.47 19.21
CA ARG A 396 -24.82 13.11 19.14
C ARG A 396 -23.71 12.10 19.31
N ASN A 397 -23.91 11.10 20.18
CA ASN A 397 -23.00 9.98 20.33
C ASN A 397 -23.66 8.68 19.84
N PRO A 398 -22.90 7.70 19.32
CA PRO A 398 -23.46 6.44 18.88
C PRO A 398 -23.93 5.60 20.08
N ARG A 399 -25.00 4.82 19.86
CA ARG A 399 -25.42 3.78 20.80
C ARG A 399 -24.63 2.50 20.50
N HIS A 400 -24.16 1.83 21.55
CA HIS A 400 -23.46 0.57 21.39
C HIS A 400 -24.43 -0.55 20.98
N MET A 401 -24.16 -1.17 19.82
CA MET A 401 -24.93 -2.27 19.25
C MET A 401 -23.98 -3.28 18.59
N ARG A 402 -24.33 -4.57 18.62
CA ARG A 402 -23.47 -5.62 18.04
C ARG A 402 -23.22 -5.43 16.54
N TRP A 403 -24.25 -5.04 15.77
CA TRP A 403 -24.08 -4.79 14.34
C TRP A 403 -23.15 -3.59 14.06
N LEU A 404 -23.19 -2.55 14.91
CA LEU A 404 -22.27 -1.42 14.81
C LEU A 404 -20.82 -1.88 14.98
N THR A 405 -20.56 -2.76 15.94
CA THR A 405 -19.20 -3.34 16.11
C THR A 405 -18.74 -4.06 14.85
N LEU A 406 -19.61 -4.85 14.21
CA LEU A 406 -19.28 -5.52 12.95
C LEU A 406 -18.95 -4.51 11.84
N VAL A 407 -19.76 -3.48 11.66
CA VAL A 407 -19.52 -2.43 10.66
C VAL A 407 -18.19 -1.73 10.94
N LEU A 408 -17.90 -1.39 12.22
CA LEU A 408 -16.66 -0.71 12.58
C LEU A 408 -15.40 -1.57 12.43
N VAL A 409 -15.51 -2.89 12.45
CA VAL A 409 -14.42 -3.80 12.06
C VAL A 409 -14.21 -3.77 10.55
N LEU A 410 -15.29 -3.70 9.77
CA LEU A 410 -15.19 -3.67 8.30
C LEU A 410 -14.64 -2.33 7.76
N VAL A 411 -14.88 -1.21 8.44
CA VAL A 411 -14.45 0.12 7.99
C VAL A 411 -12.94 0.20 7.72
N PRO A 412 -12.02 -0.20 8.63
CA PRO A 412 -10.58 -0.17 8.35
C PRO A 412 -10.14 -1.27 7.37
N LEU A 413 -10.89 -2.38 7.25
CA LEU A 413 -10.58 -3.42 6.28
C LEU A 413 -10.83 -2.95 4.84
N CYS A 414 -11.81 -2.07 4.60
CA CYS A 414 -12.05 -1.53 3.26
C CYS A 414 -10.78 -0.89 2.65
N PRO A 415 -10.13 0.11 3.25
CA PRO A 415 -8.95 0.71 2.64
C PRO A 415 -7.71 -0.21 2.68
N LEU A 416 -7.61 -1.15 3.63
CA LEU A 416 -6.57 -2.17 3.62
C LEU A 416 -6.69 -3.08 2.38
N PHE A 417 -7.87 -3.63 2.13
CA PHE A 417 -8.10 -4.42 0.92
C PHE A 417 -8.04 -3.57 -0.35
N ALA A 418 -8.47 -2.30 -0.32
CA ALA A 418 -8.28 -1.39 -1.45
C ALA A 418 -6.80 -1.29 -1.85
N ASN A 419 -5.89 -1.13 -0.89
CA ASN A 419 -4.45 -1.15 -1.14
C ASN A 419 -3.98 -2.48 -1.74
N SER A 420 -4.44 -3.63 -1.22
CA SER A 420 -4.09 -4.95 -1.75
C SER A 420 -4.58 -5.15 -3.18
N PHE A 421 -5.82 -4.74 -3.50
CA PHE A 421 -6.35 -4.80 -4.86
C PHE A 421 -5.64 -3.80 -5.80
N GLY A 422 -5.23 -2.64 -5.29
CA GLY A 422 -4.40 -1.68 -6.03
C GLY A 422 -3.04 -2.26 -6.40
N TRP A 423 -2.40 -2.96 -5.47
CA TRP A 423 -1.15 -3.65 -5.73
C TRP A 423 -1.35 -4.80 -6.74
N LEU A 424 -2.38 -5.63 -6.54
CA LEU A 424 -2.74 -6.70 -7.47
C LEU A 424 -2.99 -6.16 -8.89
N PHE A 425 -3.71 -5.04 -9.01
CA PHE A 425 -3.89 -4.33 -10.26
C PHE A 425 -2.54 -3.89 -10.87
N THR A 426 -1.66 -3.32 -10.06
CA THR A 426 -0.35 -2.82 -10.50
C THR A 426 0.50 -3.93 -11.10
N GLU A 427 0.57 -5.08 -10.44
CA GLU A 427 1.42 -6.20 -10.84
C GLU A 427 0.79 -7.06 -11.94
N MET A 428 -0.50 -7.33 -11.86
CA MET A 428 -1.20 -8.13 -12.87
C MET A 428 -1.44 -7.36 -14.17
N GLY A 429 -1.64 -6.05 -14.08
CA GLY A 429 -1.77 -5.19 -15.25
C GLY A 429 -0.46 -4.97 -16.00
N ARG A 430 0.71 -5.20 -15.37
CA ARG A 430 2.01 -5.18 -16.03
C ARG A 430 2.29 -6.47 -16.84
N GLN A 431 1.61 -7.58 -16.56
CA GLN A 431 1.85 -8.84 -17.26
C GLN A 431 1.66 -8.69 -18.79
N PRO A 432 2.43 -9.41 -19.60
CA PRO A 432 3.32 -10.55 -19.27
C PRO A 432 4.72 -10.14 -18.77
N TRP A 433 4.96 -8.89 -18.51
CA TRP A 433 6.26 -8.34 -18.16
C TRP A 433 6.52 -8.38 -16.65
N ILE A 434 7.72 -8.76 -16.23
CA ILE A 434 8.26 -8.43 -14.92
C ILE A 434 8.93 -7.05 -14.96
N VAL A 435 9.60 -6.71 -16.08
CA VAL A 435 10.06 -5.36 -16.43
C VAL A 435 9.41 -4.96 -17.75
N ALA A 436 8.61 -3.91 -17.74
CA ALA A 436 7.74 -3.52 -18.86
C ALA A 436 8.50 -3.37 -20.19
N GLY A 437 8.11 -4.18 -21.18
CA GLY A 437 8.70 -4.17 -22.51
C GLY A 437 10.16 -4.62 -22.59
N VAL A 438 10.67 -5.26 -21.55
CA VAL A 438 12.05 -5.76 -21.46
C VAL A 438 12.04 -7.24 -21.10
N LEU A 439 11.80 -7.57 -19.83
CA LEU A 439 11.91 -8.94 -19.33
C LEU A 439 10.53 -9.57 -19.14
N PRO A 440 10.20 -10.63 -19.90
CA PRO A 440 9.00 -11.42 -19.64
C PRO A 440 9.09 -12.17 -18.31
N THR A 441 7.95 -12.36 -17.65
CA THR A 441 7.89 -13.13 -16.39
C THR A 441 8.35 -14.57 -16.54
N THR A 442 8.20 -15.16 -17.75
CA THR A 442 8.67 -16.51 -18.08
C THR A 442 10.18 -16.67 -18.01
N GLU A 443 10.95 -15.61 -18.26
CA GLU A 443 12.40 -15.60 -18.28
C GLU A 443 13.02 -15.12 -16.95
N ALA A 444 12.20 -14.88 -15.94
CA ALA A 444 12.62 -14.27 -14.67
C ALA A 444 12.80 -15.27 -13.53
N VAL A 445 12.24 -16.48 -13.68
CA VAL A 445 12.20 -17.53 -12.64
C VAL A 445 13.54 -18.27 -12.59
N SER A 446 13.89 -18.76 -11.41
CA SER A 446 15.10 -19.55 -11.18
C SER A 446 15.08 -20.86 -11.99
N PRO A 447 16.05 -21.13 -12.86
CA PRO A 447 16.00 -22.26 -13.81
C PRO A 447 16.14 -23.64 -13.14
N GLY A 448 16.76 -23.71 -11.96
CA GLY A 448 17.03 -24.97 -11.25
C GLY A 448 15.97 -25.36 -10.20
N VAL A 449 14.88 -24.61 -10.08
CA VAL A 449 13.91 -24.84 -9.00
C VAL A 449 12.78 -25.75 -9.45
N SER A 450 12.59 -26.89 -8.74
CA SER A 450 11.53 -27.83 -9.02
C SER A 450 10.16 -27.34 -8.52
N ALA A 451 9.08 -27.74 -9.18
CA ALA A 451 7.72 -27.43 -8.73
C ALA A 451 7.43 -27.91 -7.30
N ALA A 452 8.00 -29.06 -6.91
CA ALA A 452 7.86 -29.59 -5.54
C ALA A 452 8.54 -28.69 -4.49
N SER A 453 9.77 -28.18 -4.80
CA SER A 453 10.48 -27.27 -3.91
C SER A 453 9.73 -25.96 -3.73
N VAL A 454 9.22 -25.37 -4.81
CA VAL A 454 8.42 -24.13 -4.74
C VAL A 454 7.13 -24.37 -3.95
N PHE A 455 6.43 -25.48 -4.19
CA PHE A 455 5.20 -25.82 -3.46
C PHE A 455 5.46 -25.98 -1.95
N THR A 456 6.55 -26.64 -1.57
CA THR A 456 6.95 -26.77 -0.16
C THR A 456 7.18 -25.40 0.47
N SER A 457 7.91 -24.51 -0.19
CA SER A 457 8.14 -23.15 0.34
C SER A 457 6.85 -22.32 0.42
N VAL A 458 5.94 -22.43 -0.56
CA VAL A 458 4.61 -21.79 -0.49
C VAL A 458 3.83 -22.29 0.73
N ALA A 459 3.79 -23.60 0.95
CA ALA A 459 3.08 -24.19 2.08
C ALA A 459 3.65 -23.70 3.41
N VAL A 460 4.98 -23.74 3.57
CA VAL A 460 5.67 -23.28 4.79
C VAL A 460 5.39 -21.80 5.05
N TYR A 461 5.56 -20.92 4.07
CA TYR A 461 5.29 -19.47 4.25
C TYR A 461 3.83 -19.18 4.53
N THR A 462 2.90 -19.86 3.85
CA THR A 462 1.47 -19.69 4.11
C THR A 462 1.08 -20.11 5.54
N LEU A 463 1.64 -21.20 6.05
CA LEU A 463 1.41 -21.65 7.43
C LEU A 463 1.99 -20.66 8.45
N ILE A 464 3.23 -20.20 8.23
CA ILE A 464 3.87 -19.18 9.11
C ILE A 464 3.05 -17.90 9.12
N TYR A 465 2.66 -17.41 7.95
CA TYR A 465 1.86 -16.19 7.84
C TYR A 465 0.46 -16.36 8.44
N GLY A 466 -0.16 -17.52 8.28
CA GLY A 466 -1.42 -17.83 8.95
C GLY A 466 -1.30 -17.78 10.48
N ALA A 467 -0.22 -18.35 11.04
CA ALA A 467 0.05 -18.26 12.47
C ALA A 467 0.30 -16.80 12.92
N LEU A 468 1.11 -16.06 12.19
CA LEU A 468 1.37 -14.65 12.49
C LEU A 468 0.09 -13.81 12.41
N ALA A 469 -0.80 -14.05 11.42
CA ALA A 469 -2.07 -13.36 11.30
C ALA A 469 -2.98 -13.61 12.51
N VAL A 470 -3.04 -14.84 13.02
CA VAL A 470 -3.80 -15.16 14.24
C VAL A 470 -3.26 -14.40 15.45
N VAL A 471 -1.93 -14.38 15.60
CA VAL A 471 -1.25 -13.64 16.68
C VAL A 471 -1.54 -12.14 16.55
N GLU A 472 -1.38 -11.56 15.36
CA GLU A 472 -1.61 -10.15 15.10
C GLU A 472 -3.03 -9.73 15.44
N VAL A 473 -4.02 -10.40 14.83
CA VAL A 473 -5.43 -10.11 15.05
C VAL A 473 -5.77 -10.24 16.55
N GLY A 474 -5.23 -11.26 17.22
CA GLY A 474 -5.39 -11.44 18.66
C GLY A 474 -4.81 -10.29 19.47
N LEU A 475 -3.58 -9.85 19.17
CA LEU A 475 -2.93 -8.72 19.83
C LEU A 475 -3.64 -7.39 19.57
N PHE A 476 -4.05 -7.14 18.31
CA PHE A 476 -4.82 -5.95 17.96
C PHE A 476 -6.15 -5.88 18.71
N PHE A 477 -6.93 -6.94 18.70
CA PHE A 477 -8.19 -6.97 19.43
C PHE A 477 -8.00 -6.83 20.95
N LYS A 478 -6.94 -7.45 21.52
CA LYS A 478 -6.61 -7.31 22.93
C LYS A 478 -6.24 -5.87 23.25
N ALA A 479 -5.38 -5.23 22.47
CA ALA A 479 -4.96 -3.84 22.63
C ALA A 479 -6.15 -2.88 22.47
N ILE A 480 -6.97 -3.04 21.43
CA ILE A 480 -8.17 -2.23 21.24
C ILE A 480 -9.14 -2.37 22.41
N ARG A 481 -9.43 -3.60 22.89
CA ARG A 481 -10.36 -3.83 24.00
C ARG A 481 -9.90 -3.24 25.33
N LYS A 482 -8.59 -3.13 25.55
CA LYS A 482 -8.01 -2.55 26.77
C LYS A 482 -8.40 -1.08 26.94
N GLY A 483 -8.57 -0.33 25.85
CA GLY A 483 -8.93 1.08 25.86
C GLY A 483 -7.78 2.01 26.21
N LEU A 484 -8.11 3.23 26.66
CA LEU A 484 -7.10 4.24 27.04
C LEU A 484 -6.27 3.75 28.24
N PRO A 485 -4.94 3.87 28.17
CA PRO A 485 -4.08 3.53 29.30
C PRO A 485 -4.20 4.58 30.41
N ASP A 486 -3.95 4.18 31.63
CA ASP A 486 -3.76 5.11 32.73
C ASP A 486 -2.39 5.78 32.59
N VAL A 487 -2.35 7.12 32.76
CA VAL A 487 -1.13 7.93 32.60
C VAL A 487 -0.82 8.73 33.87
N THR A 488 -1.46 8.42 35.01
CA THR A 488 -1.07 8.99 36.30
C THR A 488 0.41 8.73 36.55
N PRO A 489 1.22 9.72 36.99
CA PRO A 489 2.60 9.49 37.34
C PRO A 489 2.64 8.38 38.39
N ALA A 490 3.46 7.34 38.14
CA ALA A 490 3.77 6.38 39.20
C ALA A 490 4.26 7.19 40.42
N THR A 491 3.57 7.07 41.54
CA THR A 491 4.06 7.60 42.81
C THR A 491 5.47 7.06 42.99
N THR A 492 6.40 7.98 43.26
CA THR A 492 7.84 7.73 43.30
C THR A 492 8.21 6.79 44.46
N ASP A 493 7.92 5.50 44.29
CA ASP A 493 8.70 4.42 44.89
C ASP A 493 9.59 3.88 43.76
N LYS A 494 10.74 4.48 43.64
CA LYS A 494 11.81 3.98 42.78
C LYS A 494 12.37 2.72 43.41
N ASP A 495 11.82 1.58 43.05
CA ASP A 495 12.54 0.33 43.11
C ASP A 495 13.55 0.34 41.95
N GLU A 496 14.80 0.74 42.25
CA GLU A 496 15.89 0.85 41.27
C GLU A 496 16.27 -0.49 40.66
N ASP A 497 15.80 -1.61 41.24
CA ASP A 497 16.09 -2.99 40.82
C ASP A 497 14.89 -3.71 40.15
N ALA A 498 13.78 -3.04 39.86
CA ALA A 498 12.68 -3.70 39.19
C ALA A 498 13.06 -4.00 37.73
N PRO A 499 12.93 -5.25 37.25
CA PRO A 499 13.13 -5.56 35.84
C PRO A 499 12.15 -4.76 35.00
N LEU A 500 12.64 -4.24 33.87
CA LEU A 500 11.90 -3.43 32.91
C LEU A 500 10.52 -4.05 32.64
N SER A 501 9.48 -3.56 33.31
CA SER A 501 8.14 -4.03 33.08
C SER A 501 7.66 -3.43 31.77
N PHE A 502 7.40 -4.29 30.77
CA PHE A 502 6.71 -3.93 29.53
C PHE A 502 5.22 -3.67 29.81
N ALA A 503 4.92 -2.78 30.71
CA ALA A 503 3.56 -2.33 30.97
C ALA A 503 3.18 -1.21 29.98
N TYR A 504 2.80 -1.65 28.79
CA TYR A 504 2.12 -0.81 27.80
C TYR A 504 0.63 -1.15 27.76
#